data_c2a1463a03464de084b694ee73f32351
#
_entry.id   c2a1463a03464de084b694ee73f32351
#
_cell.length_a   1.000
_cell.length_b   1.000
_cell.length_c   1.000
_cell.angle_alpha   90.00
_cell.angle_beta   90.00
_cell.angle_gamma   90.00
#
_symmetry.space_group_name_H-M   'P 1'
#
loop_
_entity.id
_entity.type
_entity.pdbx_description
1 polymer ?
#
loop_
_entity_poly.entity_id
_entity_poly.type
_entity_poly.pdbx_seq_one_letter_code
_entity_poly.pdbx_strand_id
1 'polypeptide(L)'
;MAKKPRNAERINNLVVVSDLHAGCRLGLCPPTPVRLDDGGHYTASEFQQKMWSLWLEFWREWVPEATRGEPYDVVVNGDALDGVHHNSTTQISNNFEDQIRIADAILRPVVDKCKATGGAYFHVRGTEAHVGKSGIYEEQLAQRLGAKPNGLSQYARWDLWKRVGGDGGPLVHLLHHVGTSGSAAHEASAVNAELTASFVEAARWNREPPTYIVRSHRHRFIAVDMSAFNGYAGAIVTPAWQGKTP
;
A
#
# COMPACT_ATOMS: atom_id res chain seq x y z
N MET A 1 12.32 38.19 -17.97
CA MET A 1 12.54 36.75 -18.20
C MET A 1 12.16 36.02 -16.93
N ALA A 2 11.03 35.31 -16.91
CA ALA A 2 10.61 34.52 -15.76
C ALA A 2 11.54 33.28 -15.63
N LYS A 3 12.16 33.09 -14.45
CA LYS A 3 12.94 31.90 -14.13
C LYS A 3 12.03 30.68 -14.32
N LYS A 4 12.40 29.75 -15.23
CA LYS A 4 11.79 28.42 -15.28
C LYS A 4 11.77 27.83 -13.86
N PRO A 5 10.65 27.23 -13.41
CA PRO A 5 10.63 26.57 -12.13
C PRO A 5 11.74 25.52 -12.10
N ARG A 6 12.50 25.46 -10.99
CA ARG A 6 13.47 24.39 -10.73
C ARG A 6 12.74 23.06 -11.03
N ASN A 7 13.36 22.22 -11.87
CA ASN A 7 12.90 20.84 -12.06
C ASN A 7 12.61 20.25 -10.68
N ALA A 8 11.34 19.94 -10.42
CA ALA A 8 11.02 19.07 -9.31
C ALA A 8 11.89 17.81 -9.51
N GLU A 9 12.70 17.48 -8.51
CA GLU A 9 13.56 16.31 -8.58
C GLU A 9 12.68 15.12 -8.97
N ARG A 10 13.08 14.44 -10.04
CA ARG A 10 12.33 13.30 -10.56
C ARG A 10 12.48 12.15 -9.57
N ILE A 11 11.39 11.71 -8.99
CA ILE A 11 11.40 10.53 -8.12
C ILE A 11 11.31 9.29 -8.99
N ASN A 12 12.40 8.50 -9.03
CA ASN A 12 12.55 7.32 -9.87
C ASN A 12 12.14 6.02 -9.15
N ASN A 13 11.90 6.08 -7.86
CA ASN A 13 11.61 4.92 -7.02
C ASN A 13 10.21 5.01 -6.42
N LEU A 14 9.50 3.89 -6.43
CA LEU A 14 8.19 3.74 -5.83
C LEU A 14 8.21 2.53 -4.89
N VAL A 15 8.04 2.76 -3.59
CA VAL A 15 7.94 1.70 -2.59
C VAL A 15 6.47 1.48 -2.26
N VAL A 16 5.99 0.25 -2.43
CA VAL A 16 4.59 -0.11 -2.19
C VAL A 16 4.51 -1.11 -1.06
N VAL A 17 3.69 -0.84 -0.07
CA VAL A 17 3.32 -1.76 1.02
C VAL A 17 1.81 -1.82 1.15
N SER A 18 1.28 -2.92 1.68
CA SER A 18 -0.16 -3.11 1.84
C SER A 18 -0.47 -4.09 2.97
N ASP A 19 -1.74 -4.27 3.27
CA ASP A 19 -2.23 -5.33 4.15
C ASP A 19 -1.45 -5.41 5.48
N LEU A 20 -1.32 -4.24 6.15
CA LEU A 20 -0.66 -4.16 7.46
C LEU A 20 -1.55 -4.73 8.57
N HIS A 21 -2.88 -4.62 8.38
CA HIS A 21 -3.91 -5.03 9.35
C HIS A 21 -3.58 -4.56 10.78
N ALA A 22 -3.22 -3.29 10.91
CA ALA A 22 -2.98 -2.68 12.21
C ALA A 22 -4.23 -2.80 13.09
N GLY A 23 -4.06 -3.32 14.29
CA GLY A 23 -5.17 -3.67 15.16
C GLY A 23 -5.54 -5.15 15.17
N CYS A 24 -4.98 -5.96 14.28
CA CYS A 24 -5.04 -7.43 14.35
C CYS A 24 -3.89 -8.00 15.17
N ARG A 25 -4.16 -9.04 15.97
CA ARG A 25 -3.12 -9.77 16.73
C ARG A 25 -2.14 -10.53 15.83
N LEU A 26 -2.49 -10.73 14.57
CA LEU A 26 -1.63 -11.32 13.55
C LEU A 26 -1.09 -10.26 12.57
N GLY A 27 -1.54 -9.01 12.67
CA GLY A 27 -1.05 -7.88 11.88
C GLY A 27 0.17 -7.22 12.48
N LEU A 28 0.70 -6.27 11.75
CA LEU A 28 1.87 -5.51 12.18
C LEU A 28 1.52 -4.65 13.42
N CYS A 29 2.39 -4.70 14.42
CA CYS A 29 2.23 -3.92 15.66
C CYS A 29 3.61 -3.47 16.17
N PRO A 30 3.76 -2.20 16.60
CA PRO A 30 5.02 -1.75 17.19
C PRO A 30 5.29 -2.48 18.52
N PRO A 31 6.55 -2.66 18.91
CA PRO A 31 6.91 -3.36 20.15
C PRO A 31 6.60 -2.55 21.41
N THR A 32 6.47 -1.22 21.28
CA THR A 32 6.08 -0.34 22.39
C THR A 32 4.62 -0.60 22.76
N PRO A 33 4.29 -0.74 24.05
CA PRO A 33 2.91 -0.95 24.49
C PRO A 33 1.97 0.13 23.94
N VAL A 34 0.89 -0.30 23.31
CA VAL A 34 -0.13 0.59 22.76
C VAL A 34 -1.22 0.83 23.79
N ARG A 35 -1.48 2.08 24.13
CA ARG A 35 -2.59 2.43 25.00
C ARG A 35 -3.91 2.30 24.25
N LEU A 36 -4.88 1.61 24.84
CA LEU A 36 -6.22 1.42 24.32
C LEU A 36 -7.19 2.46 24.92
N ASP A 37 -8.35 2.62 24.31
CA ASP A 37 -9.37 3.59 24.74
C ASP A 37 -10.02 3.24 26.07
N ASP A 38 -10.04 1.95 26.46
CA ASP A 38 -10.51 1.47 27.75
C ASP A 38 -9.52 1.77 28.91
N GLY A 39 -8.39 2.40 28.60
CA GLY A 39 -7.32 2.71 29.56
C GLY A 39 -6.31 1.56 29.73
N GLY A 40 -6.56 0.40 29.15
CA GLY A 40 -5.62 -0.73 29.12
C GLY A 40 -4.45 -0.50 28.15
N HIS A 41 -3.58 -1.49 28.09
CA HIS A 41 -2.44 -1.50 27.16
C HIS A 41 -2.35 -2.85 26.47
N TYR A 42 -2.05 -2.82 25.19
CA TYR A 42 -1.68 -4.00 24.41
C TYR A 42 -0.17 -4.04 24.20
N THR A 43 0.42 -5.20 24.46
CA THR A 43 1.82 -5.48 24.17
C THR A 43 1.91 -6.47 23.01
N ALA A 44 2.74 -6.15 22.02
CA ALA A 44 2.94 -6.99 20.85
C ALA A 44 3.41 -8.39 21.25
N SER A 45 2.77 -9.41 20.67
CA SER A 45 3.17 -10.82 20.84
C SER A 45 4.55 -11.08 20.26
N GLU A 46 5.19 -12.22 20.61
CA GLU A 46 6.48 -12.62 20.04
C GLU A 46 6.42 -12.69 18.50
N PHE A 47 5.30 -13.18 17.93
CA PHE A 47 5.08 -13.17 16.50
C PHE A 47 5.10 -11.76 15.92
N GLN A 48 4.38 -10.83 16.53
CA GLN A 48 4.35 -9.44 16.09
C GLN A 48 5.70 -8.73 16.24
N GLN A 49 6.46 -9.04 17.30
CA GLN A 49 7.82 -8.52 17.49
C GLN A 49 8.76 -9.01 16.37
N LYS A 50 8.61 -10.29 15.96
CA LYS A 50 9.38 -10.82 14.82
C LYS A 50 8.96 -10.14 13.50
N MET A 51 7.66 -9.96 13.25
CA MET A 51 7.18 -9.20 12.07
C MET A 51 7.68 -7.76 12.09
N TRP A 52 7.72 -7.13 13.25
CA TRP A 52 8.29 -5.80 13.42
C TRP A 52 9.77 -5.73 13.08
N SER A 53 10.55 -6.75 13.44
CA SER A 53 11.97 -6.84 13.07
C SER A 53 12.16 -6.90 11.56
N LEU A 54 11.33 -7.69 10.85
CA LEU A 54 11.33 -7.75 9.39
C LEU A 54 10.89 -6.41 8.76
N TRP A 55 9.91 -5.72 9.36
CA TRP A 55 9.51 -4.38 8.94
C TRP A 55 10.64 -3.38 9.04
N LEU A 56 11.41 -3.42 10.13
CA LEU A 56 12.57 -2.56 10.31
C LEU A 56 13.69 -2.88 9.33
N GLU A 57 13.97 -4.17 9.09
CA GLU A 57 14.94 -4.64 8.09
C GLU A 57 14.56 -4.15 6.71
N PHE A 58 13.28 -4.31 6.30
CA PHE A 58 12.77 -3.83 5.02
C PHE A 58 13.07 -2.33 4.82
N TRP A 59 12.76 -1.48 5.80
CA TRP A 59 12.94 -0.03 5.67
C TRP A 59 14.37 0.48 5.91
N ARG A 60 15.19 -0.27 6.63
CA ARG A 60 16.57 0.14 6.99
C ARG A 60 17.62 -0.43 6.06
N GLU A 61 17.33 -1.57 5.45
CA GLU A 61 18.29 -2.30 4.62
C GLU A 61 17.80 -2.44 3.18
N TRP A 62 16.66 -3.11 2.96
CA TRP A 62 16.15 -3.39 1.63
C TRP A 62 15.77 -2.15 0.83
N VAL A 63 15.02 -1.23 1.40
CA VAL A 63 14.61 -0.02 0.70
C VAL A 63 15.82 0.85 0.31
N PRO A 64 16.79 1.15 1.20
CA PRO A 64 18.00 1.85 0.81
C PRO A 64 18.82 1.14 -0.27
N GLU A 65 18.96 -0.18 -0.20
CA GLU A 65 19.65 -0.97 -1.21
C GLU A 65 18.93 -0.88 -2.57
N ALA A 66 17.64 -1.17 -2.61
CA ALA A 66 16.83 -1.17 -3.82
C ALA A 66 16.75 0.22 -4.47
N THR A 67 16.66 1.27 -3.68
CA THR A 67 16.62 2.65 -4.16
C THR A 67 18.01 3.25 -4.40
N ARG A 68 19.07 2.54 -4.04
CA ARG A 68 20.47 3.06 -4.05
C ARG A 68 20.62 4.33 -3.22
N GLY A 69 19.84 4.46 -2.15
CA GLY A 69 19.78 5.64 -1.31
C GLY A 69 19.11 6.86 -1.95
N GLU A 70 18.59 6.74 -3.16
CA GLU A 70 17.87 7.82 -3.85
C GLU A 70 16.49 8.07 -3.23
N PRO A 71 15.92 9.28 -3.41
CA PRO A 71 14.54 9.57 -3.01
C PRO A 71 13.52 8.60 -3.61
N TYR A 72 12.47 8.33 -2.86
CA TYR A 72 11.39 7.44 -3.26
C TYR A 72 10.03 7.96 -2.80
N ASP A 73 8.99 7.64 -3.56
CA ASP A 73 7.61 7.79 -3.12
C ASP A 73 7.15 6.54 -2.38
N VAL A 74 6.24 6.71 -1.42
CA VAL A 74 5.63 5.61 -0.67
C VAL A 74 4.15 5.52 -1.00
N VAL A 75 3.68 4.32 -1.28
CA VAL A 75 2.25 4.00 -1.40
C VAL A 75 1.87 2.94 -0.38
N VAL A 76 0.89 3.23 0.44
CA VAL A 76 0.13 2.20 1.17
C VAL A 76 -1.04 1.80 0.29
N ASN A 77 -1.03 0.55 -0.21
CA ASN A 77 -2.02 0.06 -1.15
C ASN A 77 -3.14 -0.73 -0.45
N GLY A 78 -3.76 -0.11 0.54
CA GLY A 78 -4.95 -0.59 1.23
C GLY A 78 -4.72 -1.57 2.39
N ASP A 79 -5.79 -1.79 3.14
CA ASP A 79 -5.86 -2.64 4.32
C ASP A 79 -4.75 -2.33 5.35
N ALA A 80 -4.54 -1.02 5.57
CA ALA A 80 -3.64 -0.55 6.64
C ALA A 80 -4.22 -0.86 8.03
N LEU A 81 -5.54 -0.89 8.16
CA LEU A 81 -6.29 -1.23 9.37
C LEU A 81 -6.89 -2.63 9.25
N ASP A 82 -7.13 -3.31 10.39
CA ASP A 82 -7.81 -4.61 10.40
C ASP A 82 -9.34 -4.46 10.30
N GLY A 83 -9.88 -3.39 10.84
CA GLY A 83 -11.32 -3.19 10.88
C GLY A 83 -12.03 -4.09 11.90
N VAL A 84 -13.35 -4.16 11.76
CA VAL A 84 -14.22 -5.08 12.52
C VAL A 84 -15.08 -5.85 11.52
N HIS A 85 -14.72 -7.10 11.25
CA HIS A 85 -15.29 -7.87 10.15
C HIS A 85 -15.50 -9.34 10.51
N HIS A 86 -16.44 -10.00 9.81
CA HIS A 86 -16.68 -11.45 9.84
C HIS A 86 -16.78 -12.09 11.22
N ASN A 87 -17.22 -11.35 12.26
CA ASN A 87 -17.20 -11.78 13.66
C ASN A 87 -15.80 -12.28 14.11
N SER A 88 -14.75 -11.75 13.53
CA SER A 88 -13.38 -12.09 13.88
C SER A 88 -13.09 -11.75 15.34
N THR A 89 -12.37 -12.63 16.02
CA THR A 89 -11.92 -12.46 17.41
C THR A 89 -10.42 -12.14 17.50
N THR A 90 -9.81 -11.82 16.36
CA THR A 90 -8.38 -11.54 16.26
C THR A 90 -8.01 -10.06 16.45
N GLN A 91 -8.99 -9.18 16.62
CA GLN A 91 -8.73 -7.78 16.89
C GLN A 91 -8.06 -7.56 18.26
N ILE A 92 -7.11 -6.63 18.29
CA ILE A 92 -6.52 -6.08 19.52
C ILE A 92 -7.58 -5.21 20.22
N SER A 93 -8.26 -4.38 19.43
CA SER A 93 -9.36 -3.53 19.86
C SER A 93 -10.35 -3.37 18.70
N ASN A 94 -11.64 -3.35 19.01
CA ASN A 94 -12.70 -3.03 18.05
C ASN A 94 -12.87 -1.51 17.86
N ASN A 95 -12.16 -0.69 18.63
CA ASN A 95 -12.16 0.76 18.46
C ASN A 95 -11.23 1.14 17.30
N PHE A 96 -11.80 1.79 16.30
CA PHE A 96 -11.03 2.21 15.12
C PHE A 96 -9.95 3.25 15.43
N GLU A 97 -10.15 4.11 16.44
CA GLU A 97 -9.13 5.09 16.83
C GLU A 97 -7.90 4.37 17.42
N ASP A 98 -8.07 3.24 18.13
CA ASP A 98 -6.96 2.41 18.57
C ASP A 98 -6.19 1.83 17.38
N GLN A 99 -6.93 1.29 16.39
CA GLN A 99 -6.31 0.75 15.17
C GLN A 99 -5.59 1.84 14.38
N ILE A 100 -6.18 3.03 14.25
CA ILE A 100 -5.56 4.19 13.60
C ILE A 100 -4.28 4.60 14.34
N ARG A 101 -4.27 4.62 15.69
CA ARG A 101 -3.06 4.93 16.47
C ARG A 101 -1.96 3.92 16.25
N ILE A 102 -2.30 2.63 16.17
CA ILE A 102 -1.33 1.57 15.85
C ILE A 102 -0.76 1.79 14.44
N ALA A 103 -1.63 1.99 13.44
CA ALA A 103 -1.20 2.23 12.06
C ALA A 103 -0.35 3.51 11.92
N ASP A 104 -0.72 4.59 12.62
CA ASP A 104 0.08 5.82 12.64
C ASP A 104 1.48 5.59 13.24
N ALA A 105 1.56 4.85 14.34
CA ALA A 105 2.85 4.52 14.96
C ALA A 105 3.75 3.67 14.05
N ILE A 106 3.16 2.80 13.21
CA ILE A 106 3.87 1.99 12.23
C ILE A 106 4.36 2.86 11.04
N LEU A 107 3.47 3.66 10.48
CA LEU A 107 3.69 4.35 9.21
C LEU A 107 4.37 5.71 9.36
N ARG A 108 4.17 6.41 10.47
CA ARG A 108 4.72 7.76 10.69
C ARG A 108 6.22 7.84 10.44
N PRO A 109 7.07 6.98 11.03
CA PRO A 109 8.52 7.05 10.81
C PRO A 109 8.90 6.85 9.34
N VAL A 110 8.17 6.00 8.63
CA VAL A 110 8.38 5.70 7.21
C VAL A 110 8.01 6.87 6.34
N VAL A 111 6.83 7.44 6.56
CA VAL A 111 6.31 8.59 5.82
C VAL A 111 7.18 9.83 6.04
N ASP A 112 7.59 10.07 7.28
CA ASP A 112 8.44 11.22 7.60
C ASP A 112 9.83 11.08 6.95
N LYS A 113 10.42 9.88 6.93
CA LYS A 113 11.67 9.60 6.23
C LYS A 113 11.52 9.82 4.72
N CYS A 114 10.45 9.29 4.11
CA CYS A 114 10.15 9.50 2.69
C CYS A 114 10.07 10.99 2.35
N LYS A 115 9.29 11.76 3.12
CA LYS A 115 9.14 13.21 2.92
C LYS A 115 10.45 13.97 3.13
N ALA A 116 11.25 13.58 4.11
CA ALA A 116 12.55 14.20 4.38
C ALA A 116 13.55 14.03 3.22
N THR A 117 13.40 12.98 2.40
CA THR A 117 14.21 12.75 1.20
C THR A 117 13.62 13.39 -0.06
N GLY A 118 12.52 14.12 0.04
CA GLY A 118 11.86 14.78 -1.09
C GLY A 118 10.75 13.94 -1.75
N GLY A 119 10.49 12.74 -1.27
CA GLY A 119 9.42 11.87 -1.74
C GLY A 119 8.03 12.29 -1.25
N ALA A 120 7.01 11.66 -1.79
CA ALA A 120 5.63 11.87 -1.43
C ALA A 120 4.97 10.58 -0.93
N TYR A 121 4.02 10.73 -0.01
CA TYR A 121 3.20 9.64 0.47
C TYR A 121 1.83 9.66 -0.20
N PHE A 122 1.39 8.48 -0.65
CA PHE A 122 0.08 8.24 -1.24
C PHE A 122 -0.61 7.09 -0.51
N HIS A 123 -1.94 7.16 -0.43
CA HIS A 123 -2.74 6.11 0.20
C HIS A 123 -3.85 5.69 -0.77
N VAL A 124 -3.93 4.40 -1.05
CA VAL A 124 -5.04 3.74 -1.75
C VAL A 124 -5.84 2.99 -0.68
N ARG A 125 -7.16 3.09 -0.73
CA ARG A 125 -8.00 2.45 0.29
C ARG A 125 -8.15 0.96 0.06
N GLY A 126 -8.30 0.23 1.17
CA GLY A 126 -8.53 -1.19 1.18
C GLY A 126 -9.98 -1.61 1.02
N THR A 127 -10.32 -2.80 1.49
CA THR A 127 -11.67 -3.37 1.43
C THR A 127 -12.60 -2.74 2.46
N GLU A 128 -13.88 -2.61 2.14
CA GLU A 128 -14.89 -2.07 3.08
C GLU A 128 -14.93 -2.83 4.43
N ALA A 129 -14.64 -4.13 4.40
CA ALA A 129 -14.57 -4.95 5.60
C ALA A 129 -13.54 -4.40 6.62
N HIS A 130 -12.42 -3.89 6.13
CA HIS A 130 -11.32 -3.39 6.96
C HIS A 130 -11.38 -1.89 7.19
N VAL A 131 -11.85 -1.13 6.21
CA VAL A 131 -11.71 0.34 6.24
C VAL A 131 -13.03 1.08 6.48
N GLY A 132 -14.13 0.34 6.67
CA GLY A 132 -15.47 0.88 6.83
C GLY A 132 -16.09 1.38 5.53
N LYS A 133 -17.37 1.68 5.58
CA LYS A 133 -18.10 2.22 4.43
C LYS A 133 -17.41 3.47 3.91
N SER A 134 -17.24 3.54 2.60
CA SER A 134 -16.54 4.63 1.90
C SER A 134 -15.08 4.83 2.29
N GLY A 135 -14.47 3.90 3.03
CA GLY A 135 -13.06 3.99 3.41
C GLY A 135 -12.72 5.09 4.42
N ILE A 136 -13.69 5.49 5.26
CA ILE A 136 -13.57 6.67 6.15
C ILE A 136 -12.39 6.57 7.12
N TYR A 137 -12.08 5.38 7.62
CA TYR A 137 -11.02 5.20 8.60
C TYR A 137 -9.62 5.29 7.98
N GLU A 138 -9.44 4.78 6.77
CA GLU A 138 -8.19 5.01 6.03
C GLU A 138 -8.07 6.45 5.53
N GLU A 139 -9.19 7.11 5.21
CA GLU A 139 -9.17 8.55 4.89
C GLU A 139 -8.63 9.37 6.06
N GLN A 140 -9.08 9.07 7.30
CA GLN A 140 -8.59 9.72 8.51
C GLN A 140 -7.10 9.43 8.75
N LEU A 141 -6.66 8.18 8.59
CA LEU A 141 -5.26 7.80 8.71
C LEU A 141 -4.39 8.50 7.66
N ALA A 142 -4.82 8.47 6.39
CA ALA A 142 -4.12 9.09 5.29
C ALA A 142 -3.96 10.60 5.46
N GLN A 143 -5.03 11.27 5.92
CA GLN A 143 -5.00 12.68 6.24
C GLN A 143 -4.05 12.99 7.40
N ARG A 144 -4.10 12.22 8.47
CA ARG A 144 -3.23 12.35 9.65
C ARG A 144 -1.76 12.19 9.29
N LEU A 145 -1.43 11.26 8.41
CA LEU A 145 -0.08 11.03 7.88
C LEU A 145 0.32 12.03 6.77
N GLY A 146 -0.60 12.88 6.32
CA GLY A 146 -0.37 13.88 5.27
C GLY A 146 -0.08 13.25 3.90
N ALA A 147 -0.92 12.30 3.49
CA ALA A 147 -0.89 11.76 2.14
C ALA A 147 -1.18 12.87 1.11
N LYS A 148 -0.72 12.68 -0.12
CA LYS A 148 -1.07 13.58 -1.24
C LYS A 148 -2.55 13.36 -1.60
N PRO A 149 -3.40 14.39 -1.51
CA PRO A 149 -4.80 14.27 -1.88
C PRO A 149 -4.95 14.07 -3.39
N ASN A 150 -6.08 13.49 -3.82
CA ASN A 150 -6.50 13.49 -5.22
C ASN A 150 -7.15 14.83 -5.60
N GLY A 151 -7.59 14.96 -6.85
CA GLY A 151 -8.26 16.18 -7.35
C GLY A 151 -9.61 16.51 -6.67
N LEU A 152 -10.16 15.58 -5.86
CA LEU A 152 -11.37 15.75 -5.06
C LEU A 152 -11.07 15.98 -3.58
N SER A 153 -9.84 16.28 -3.23
CA SER A 153 -9.35 16.47 -1.84
C SER A 153 -9.52 15.22 -0.96
N GLN A 154 -9.53 14.02 -1.55
CA GLN A 154 -9.51 12.76 -0.81
C GLN A 154 -8.07 12.30 -0.63
N TYR A 155 -7.71 11.90 0.58
CA TYR A 155 -6.36 11.47 0.96
C TYR A 155 -6.17 9.96 0.77
N ALA A 156 -7.20 9.13 1.06
CA ALA A 156 -7.25 7.72 0.70
C ALA A 156 -8.12 7.55 -0.56
N ARG A 157 -7.47 7.35 -1.68
CA ARG A 157 -8.13 7.26 -2.99
C ARG A 157 -8.53 5.84 -3.34
N TRP A 158 -9.49 5.69 -4.24
CA TRP A 158 -9.91 4.37 -4.72
C TRP A 158 -8.80 3.68 -5.51
N ASP A 159 -8.16 4.41 -6.41
CA ASP A 159 -7.04 3.96 -7.23
C ASP A 159 -5.99 5.07 -7.38
N LEU A 160 -4.81 4.69 -7.81
CA LEU A 160 -3.71 5.62 -8.10
C LEU A 160 -3.08 5.31 -9.45
N TRP A 161 -3.14 6.26 -10.35
CA TRP A 161 -2.34 6.28 -11.57
C TRP A 161 -1.12 7.15 -11.35
N LYS A 162 0.05 6.55 -11.40
CA LYS A 162 1.29 7.26 -11.09
C LYS A 162 2.37 6.99 -12.13
N ARG A 163 2.92 8.07 -12.65
CA ARG A 163 4.12 8.00 -13.49
C ARG A 163 5.36 8.09 -12.60
N VAL A 164 6.24 7.11 -12.72
CA VAL A 164 7.49 7.03 -11.98
C VAL A 164 8.61 7.60 -12.85
N GLY A 165 9.47 8.46 -12.30
CA GLY A 165 10.55 9.09 -13.05
C GLY A 165 10.14 10.29 -13.93
N GLY A 166 8.89 10.76 -13.83
CA GLY A 166 8.40 11.92 -14.59
C GLY A 166 7.91 11.57 -15.99
N ASP A 167 7.81 12.58 -16.86
CA ASP A 167 7.27 12.41 -18.22
C ASP A 167 8.07 11.36 -19.03
N GLY A 168 7.34 10.41 -19.64
CA GLY A 168 7.91 9.30 -20.38
C GLY A 168 8.36 8.10 -19.53
N GLY A 169 8.34 8.20 -18.22
CA GLY A 169 8.60 7.07 -17.32
C GLY A 169 7.44 6.07 -17.26
N PRO A 170 7.62 4.90 -16.64
CA PRO A 170 6.59 3.87 -16.56
C PRO A 170 5.34 4.39 -15.84
N LEU A 171 4.17 4.10 -16.43
CA LEU A 171 2.86 4.39 -15.84
C LEU A 171 2.44 3.20 -14.99
N VAL A 172 2.25 3.42 -13.69
CA VAL A 172 1.84 2.40 -12.72
C VAL A 172 0.41 2.66 -12.26
N HIS A 173 -0.44 1.64 -12.35
CA HIS A 173 -1.81 1.67 -11.83
C HIS A 173 -1.91 0.81 -10.57
N LEU A 174 -2.20 1.45 -9.45
CA LEU A 174 -2.33 0.82 -8.14
C LEU A 174 -3.80 0.81 -7.72
N LEU A 175 -4.26 -0.37 -7.33
CA LEU A 175 -5.59 -0.62 -6.78
C LEU A 175 -5.45 -1.78 -5.78
N HIS A 176 -6.12 -1.70 -4.63
CA HIS A 176 -5.99 -2.74 -3.61
C HIS A 176 -6.55 -4.09 -4.08
N HIS A 177 -7.75 -4.06 -4.62
CA HIS A 177 -8.46 -5.28 -5.01
C HIS A 177 -7.82 -5.97 -6.22
N VAL A 178 -7.92 -7.30 -6.22
CA VAL A 178 -7.57 -8.15 -7.36
C VAL A 178 -8.62 -9.25 -7.49
N GLY A 179 -8.95 -9.64 -8.72
CA GLY A 179 -9.89 -10.71 -9.00
C GLY A 179 -9.50 -12.04 -8.32
N THR A 180 -10.48 -12.81 -7.88
CA THR A 180 -10.25 -14.13 -7.26
C THR A 180 -10.10 -15.22 -8.33
N SER A 181 -9.24 -16.21 -8.06
CA SER A 181 -9.19 -17.45 -8.84
C SER A 181 -9.78 -18.60 -8.01
N GLY A 182 -10.37 -19.57 -8.68
CA GLY A 182 -10.97 -20.74 -8.04
C GLY A 182 -9.96 -21.69 -7.38
N SER A 183 -8.66 -21.53 -7.62
CA SER A 183 -7.63 -22.33 -6.97
C SER A 183 -6.28 -21.62 -6.96
N ALA A 184 -5.41 -22.02 -6.03
CA ALA A 184 -4.04 -21.53 -5.92
C ALA A 184 -3.21 -21.77 -7.19
N ALA A 185 -3.49 -22.81 -7.94
CA ALA A 185 -2.82 -23.12 -9.21
C ALA A 185 -3.10 -22.08 -10.32
N HIS A 186 -4.18 -21.30 -10.20
CA HIS A 186 -4.61 -20.32 -11.19
C HIS A 186 -4.48 -18.87 -10.71
N GLU A 187 -3.80 -18.62 -9.60
CA GLU A 187 -3.64 -17.25 -9.07
C GLU A 187 -2.95 -16.30 -10.05
N ALA A 188 -1.88 -16.75 -10.69
CA ALA A 188 -1.19 -15.98 -11.72
C ALA A 188 -2.07 -15.71 -12.95
N SER A 189 -2.95 -16.65 -13.31
CA SER A 189 -3.86 -16.48 -14.46
C SER A 189 -4.85 -15.35 -14.24
N ALA A 190 -5.40 -15.18 -13.01
CA ALA A 190 -6.30 -14.08 -12.70
C ALA A 190 -5.57 -12.73 -12.77
N VAL A 191 -4.34 -12.66 -12.29
CA VAL A 191 -3.52 -11.44 -12.34
C VAL A 191 -3.14 -11.10 -13.79
N ASN A 192 -2.79 -12.10 -14.60
CA ASN A 192 -2.51 -11.91 -16.01
C ASN A 192 -3.76 -11.47 -16.80
N ALA A 193 -4.93 -12.03 -16.49
CA ALA A 193 -6.19 -11.61 -17.10
C ALA A 193 -6.51 -10.14 -16.81
N GLU A 194 -6.25 -9.68 -15.60
CA GLU A 194 -6.45 -8.28 -15.22
C GLU A 194 -5.46 -7.35 -15.93
N LEU A 195 -4.20 -7.75 -16.05
CA LEU A 195 -3.21 -7.00 -16.85
C LEU A 195 -3.67 -6.90 -18.31
N THR A 196 -4.10 -8.00 -18.90
CA THR A 196 -4.62 -8.03 -20.28
C THR A 196 -5.85 -7.12 -20.44
N ALA A 197 -6.79 -7.18 -19.48
CA ALA A 197 -7.98 -6.33 -19.48
C ALA A 197 -7.61 -4.84 -19.44
N SER A 198 -6.57 -4.45 -18.69
CA SER A 198 -6.11 -3.06 -18.64
C SER A 198 -5.64 -2.54 -19.99
N PHE A 199 -5.02 -3.38 -20.81
CA PHE A 199 -4.64 -3.03 -22.20
C PHE A 199 -5.85 -2.92 -23.12
N VAL A 200 -6.80 -3.83 -23.00
CA VAL A 200 -8.07 -3.77 -23.78
C VAL A 200 -8.83 -2.50 -23.47
N GLU A 201 -8.98 -2.15 -22.21
CA GLU A 201 -9.65 -0.92 -21.79
C GLU A 201 -8.90 0.33 -22.26
N ALA A 202 -7.59 0.35 -22.16
CA ALA A 202 -6.77 1.45 -22.66
C ALA A 202 -6.98 1.66 -24.17
N ALA A 203 -6.98 0.57 -24.94
CA ALA A 203 -7.23 0.61 -26.39
C ALA A 203 -8.66 1.10 -26.72
N ARG A 204 -9.68 0.62 -26.01
CA ARG A 204 -11.09 1.04 -26.21
C ARG A 204 -11.27 2.53 -26.00
N TRP A 205 -10.57 3.11 -25.04
CA TRP A 205 -10.71 4.52 -24.67
C TRP A 205 -9.60 5.41 -25.21
N ASN A 206 -8.78 4.89 -26.13
CA ASN A 206 -7.64 5.61 -26.70
C ASN A 206 -6.77 6.27 -25.62
N ARG A 207 -6.43 5.49 -24.60
CA ARG A 207 -5.58 5.89 -23.47
C ARG A 207 -4.26 5.12 -23.48
N GLU A 208 -3.25 5.66 -22.83
CA GLU A 208 -2.01 4.94 -22.58
C GLU A 208 -2.27 3.77 -21.63
N PRO A 209 -1.86 2.52 -21.98
CA PRO A 209 -1.96 1.41 -21.04
C PRO A 209 -0.94 1.56 -19.91
N PRO A 210 -1.21 0.98 -18.72
CA PRO A 210 -0.22 0.96 -17.66
C PRO A 210 0.96 0.06 -18.05
N THR A 211 2.18 0.49 -17.70
CA THR A 211 3.38 -0.37 -17.77
C THR A 211 3.32 -1.46 -16.70
N TYR A 212 2.84 -1.10 -15.51
CA TYR A 212 2.63 -2.03 -14.40
C TYR A 212 1.27 -1.80 -13.75
N ILE A 213 0.61 -2.90 -13.38
CA ILE A 213 -0.48 -2.87 -12.41
C ILE A 213 0.02 -3.44 -11.08
N VAL A 214 -0.29 -2.77 -9.98
CA VAL A 214 0.01 -3.23 -8.63
C VAL A 214 -1.30 -3.47 -7.88
N ARG A 215 -1.41 -4.66 -7.32
CA ARG A 215 -2.57 -5.15 -6.57
C ARG A 215 -2.13 -5.64 -5.21
N SER A 216 -3.08 -5.95 -4.34
CA SER A 216 -2.85 -6.41 -2.96
C SER A 216 -3.91 -7.43 -2.54
N HIS A 217 -4.38 -7.42 -1.30
CA HIS A 217 -5.54 -8.18 -0.81
C HIS A 217 -5.37 -9.69 -0.68
N ARG A 218 -4.51 -10.32 -1.47
CA ARG A 218 -4.33 -11.79 -1.45
C ARG A 218 -3.30 -12.27 -0.45
N HIS A 219 -2.60 -11.37 0.20
CA HIS A 219 -1.54 -11.65 1.18
C HIS A 219 -0.40 -12.52 0.63
N ARG A 220 -0.28 -12.64 -0.68
CA ARG A 220 0.75 -13.46 -1.36
C ARG A 220 1.43 -12.67 -2.45
N PHE A 221 2.72 -12.85 -2.57
CA PHE A 221 3.44 -12.29 -3.70
C PHE A 221 3.13 -13.06 -4.98
N ILE A 222 2.68 -12.34 -5.99
CA ILE A 222 2.49 -12.86 -7.35
C ILE A 222 3.08 -11.81 -8.30
N ALA A 223 3.87 -12.24 -9.27
CA ALA A 223 4.34 -11.40 -10.35
C ALA A 223 4.13 -12.10 -11.68
N VAL A 224 3.63 -11.36 -12.66
CA VAL A 224 3.51 -11.80 -14.06
C VAL A 224 4.01 -10.69 -14.96
N ASP A 225 4.71 -11.08 -16.01
CA ASP A 225 5.20 -10.20 -17.06
C ASP A 225 4.68 -10.65 -18.41
N MET A 226 4.39 -9.69 -19.27
CA MET A 226 4.02 -9.95 -20.66
C MET A 226 4.79 -9.03 -21.60
N SER A 227 5.07 -9.51 -22.81
CA SER A 227 5.62 -8.68 -23.88
C SER A 227 4.57 -7.66 -24.33
N ALA A 228 4.97 -6.41 -24.46
CA ALA A 228 4.14 -5.31 -24.93
C ALA A 228 4.85 -4.58 -26.08
N PHE A 229 4.11 -3.77 -26.84
CA PHE A 229 4.65 -3.05 -27.99
C PHE A 229 5.88 -2.20 -27.64
N ASN A 230 5.89 -1.59 -26.44
CA ASN A 230 6.97 -0.74 -25.95
C ASN A 230 7.94 -1.48 -25.00
N GLY A 231 8.06 -2.82 -25.08
CA GLY A 231 8.90 -3.62 -24.21
C GLY A 231 8.10 -4.60 -23.35
N TYR A 232 8.12 -4.43 -22.04
CA TYR A 232 7.42 -5.29 -21.08
C TYR A 232 6.35 -4.53 -20.34
N ALA A 233 5.26 -5.24 -20.00
CA ALA A 233 4.28 -4.82 -19.02
C ALA A 233 4.16 -5.90 -17.95
N GLY A 234 3.85 -5.51 -16.74
CA GLY A 234 3.79 -6.45 -15.63
C GLY A 234 2.65 -6.20 -14.67
N ALA A 235 2.33 -7.22 -13.90
CA ALA A 235 1.42 -7.12 -12.77
C ALA A 235 2.06 -7.71 -11.52
N ILE A 236 1.92 -7.02 -10.41
CA ILE A 236 2.46 -7.42 -9.12
C ILE A 236 1.33 -7.41 -8.09
N VAL A 237 1.20 -8.49 -7.35
CA VAL A 237 0.41 -8.54 -6.11
C VAL A 237 1.36 -8.49 -4.94
N THR A 238 1.19 -7.51 -4.07
CA THR A 238 2.05 -7.32 -2.89
C THR A 238 1.73 -8.37 -1.81
N PRO A 239 2.73 -8.87 -1.09
CA PRO A 239 2.50 -9.69 0.10
C PRO A 239 1.97 -8.82 1.25
N ALA A 240 1.33 -9.47 2.24
CA ALA A 240 0.85 -8.80 3.44
C ALA A 240 1.92 -8.70 4.53
N TRP A 241 1.72 -7.74 5.42
CA TRP A 241 2.39 -7.63 6.72
C TRP A 241 1.53 -8.24 7.84
N GLN A 242 0.76 -9.23 7.49
CA GLN A 242 -0.10 -10.01 8.40
C GLN A 242 0.25 -11.48 8.28
N GLY A 243 0.29 -12.18 9.41
CA GLY A 243 0.38 -13.62 9.44
C GLY A 243 -0.89 -14.26 8.89
N LYS A 244 -0.76 -15.50 8.41
CA LYS A 244 -1.91 -16.25 7.91
C LYS A 244 -2.93 -16.44 9.04
N THR A 245 -4.15 -15.99 8.80
CA THR A 245 -5.31 -16.34 9.65
C THR A 245 -5.66 -17.82 9.47
N PRO A 246 -6.11 -18.49 10.52
CA PRO A 246 -6.52 -19.89 10.43
C PRO A 246 -7.59 -20.15 9.39
#